data_f2d56796cba42a3231bb72f943c8caff
#
_entry.id   f2d56796cba42a3231bb72f943c8caff
#
_cell.length_a   1.000
_cell.length_b   1.000
_cell.length_c   1.000
_cell.angle_alpha   90.00
_cell.angle_beta   90.00
_cell.angle_gamma   90.00
#
_symmetry.space_group_name_H-M   'P 1'
#
loop_
_entity.id
_entity.type
_entity.pdbx_description
1 polymer ?
#
loop_
_entity_poly.entity_id
_entity_poly.type
_entity_poly.pdbx_seq_one_letter_code
_entity_poly.pdbx_strand_id
1 'polypeptide(L)'
;GQEIVRQIKSLKTGVQIIVGTPGRVMDHMRRKTVKFDNINMVILDEADEMLDMGFREDMETILTDTPQDRQTVMFSATMPKAIMDIARNFQKDAKVIKVVRKELTVSNIEQFYYEVRPKNKTEVLCRLIDIYNPRLSVVFCNTKRQVDELISELKGRGYFADGIHGDMKQQQRDRVMDDFRSGKVDILIATD
;
A
#
# COMPACT_ATOMS: atom_id res chain seq x y z
N GLY A 1 11.70 5.03 -1.77
CA GLY A 1 11.09 5.69 -2.89
C GLY A 1 12.05 6.05 -4.00
N GLN A 2 11.49 6.35 -5.16
CA GLN A 2 12.27 6.80 -6.32
C GLN A 2 12.91 8.16 -6.08
N GLU A 3 14.07 8.39 -6.71
CA GLU A 3 14.73 9.68 -6.69
C GLU A 3 13.87 10.77 -7.31
N ILE A 4 13.70 11.86 -6.60
CA ILE A 4 12.85 12.98 -7.04
C ILE A 4 13.36 13.63 -8.33
N VAL A 5 14.67 13.60 -8.58
CA VAL A 5 15.29 14.20 -9.77
C VAL A 5 14.76 13.57 -11.06
N ARG A 6 14.58 12.24 -11.09
CA ARG A 6 13.98 11.54 -12.24
C ARG A 6 12.56 11.98 -12.49
N GLN A 7 11.77 12.12 -11.42
CA GLN A 7 10.37 12.57 -11.52
C GLN A 7 10.27 14.01 -12.02
N ILE A 8 11.14 14.91 -11.53
CA ILE A 8 11.21 16.29 -12.02
C ILE A 8 11.52 16.33 -13.53
N LYS A 9 12.45 15.50 -13.99
CA LYS A 9 12.77 15.40 -15.42
C LYS A 9 11.56 14.95 -16.24
N SER A 10 10.85 13.93 -15.79
CA SER A 10 9.64 13.44 -16.47
C SER A 10 8.51 14.48 -16.48
N LEU A 11 8.30 15.18 -15.37
CA LEU A 11 7.31 16.26 -15.30
C LEU A 11 7.61 17.41 -16.27
N LYS A 12 8.89 17.74 -16.49
CA LYS A 12 9.32 18.79 -17.45
C LYS A 12 9.06 18.39 -18.92
N THR A 13 9.07 17.11 -19.27
CA THR A 13 8.77 16.64 -20.62
C THR A 13 7.28 16.64 -20.97
N GLY A 14 6.44 16.92 -19.97
CA GLY A 14 4.98 16.88 -20.11
C GLY A 14 4.43 15.46 -19.90
N VAL A 15 3.56 15.32 -18.91
CA VAL A 15 2.87 14.07 -18.59
C VAL A 15 1.37 14.32 -18.57
N GLN A 16 0.59 13.34 -19.03
CA GLN A 16 -0.87 13.42 -19.05
C GLN A 16 -1.49 12.85 -17.78
N ILE A 17 -0.78 11.94 -17.11
CA ILE A 17 -1.24 11.27 -15.88
C ILE A 17 -0.14 11.34 -14.84
N ILE A 18 -0.51 11.78 -13.63
CA ILE A 18 0.36 11.81 -12.46
C ILE A 18 -0.22 10.84 -11.44
N VAL A 19 0.57 9.85 -11.02
CA VAL A 19 0.22 8.92 -9.95
C VAL A 19 1.21 9.09 -8.81
N GLY A 20 0.71 9.28 -7.61
CA GLY A 20 1.57 9.49 -6.46
C GLY A 20 0.84 9.35 -5.14
N THR A 21 1.59 9.13 -4.08
CA THR A 21 1.08 9.25 -2.70
C THR A 21 0.99 10.73 -2.30
N PRO A 22 0.07 11.12 -1.39
CA PRO A 22 -0.12 12.51 -1.01
C PRO A 22 1.18 13.22 -0.65
N GLY A 23 2.01 12.65 0.23
CA GLY A 23 3.27 13.26 0.65
C GLY A 23 4.27 13.52 -0.51
N ARG A 24 4.30 12.65 -1.56
CA ARG A 24 5.16 12.89 -2.73
C ARG A 24 4.60 13.98 -3.62
N VAL A 25 3.30 14.04 -3.79
CA VAL A 25 2.61 15.11 -4.53
C VAL A 25 2.86 16.45 -3.85
N MET A 26 2.68 16.52 -2.52
CA MET A 26 2.98 17.69 -1.71
C MET A 26 4.44 18.16 -1.82
N ASP A 27 5.42 17.24 -1.89
CA ASP A 27 6.82 17.59 -2.11
C ASP A 27 7.04 18.27 -3.47
N HIS A 28 6.41 17.77 -4.53
CA HIS A 28 6.45 18.40 -5.85
C HIS A 28 5.74 19.78 -5.88
N MET A 29 4.63 19.93 -5.17
CA MET A 29 3.93 21.21 -5.01
C MET A 29 4.83 22.23 -4.33
N ARG A 30 5.41 21.90 -3.17
CA ARG A 30 6.35 22.78 -2.44
C ARG A 30 7.55 23.19 -3.29
N ARG A 31 8.04 22.28 -4.14
CA ARG A 31 9.14 22.55 -5.08
C ARG A 31 8.69 23.27 -6.35
N LYS A 32 7.40 23.49 -6.55
CA LYS A 32 6.83 24.06 -7.77
C LYS A 32 7.26 23.31 -9.04
N THR A 33 7.42 22.00 -8.95
CA THR A 33 7.83 21.13 -10.05
C THR A 33 6.65 20.44 -10.74
N VAL A 34 5.48 20.53 -10.14
CA VAL A 34 4.19 20.13 -10.71
C VAL A 34 3.26 21.36 -10.79
N LYS A 35 2.43 21.42 -11.81
CA LYS A 35 1.36 22.40 -11.97
C LYS A 35 0.06 21.67 -12.20
N PHE A 36 -0.99 22.12 -11.56
CA PHE A 36 -2.31 21.49 -11.62
C PHE A 36 -3.34 22.32 -12.40
N ASP A 37 -2.93 23.45 -13.00
CA ASP A 37 -3.82 24.39 -13.68
C ASP A 37 -4.71 23.74 -14.78
N ASN A 38 -4.25 22.66 -15.37
CA ASN A 38 -4.95 21.96 -16.46
C ASN A 38 -5.48 20.58 -16.04
N ILE A 39 -5.53 20.26 -14.74
CA ILE A 39 -6.11 19.01 -14.26
C ILE A 39 -7.62 19.04 -14.47
N ASN A 40 -8.13 18.08 -15.22
CA ASN A 40 -9.57 17.91 -15.45
C ASN A 40 -10.17 16.73 -14.65
N MET A 41 -9.35 15.88 -14.06
CA MET A 41 -9.79 14.76 -13.25
C MET A 41 -8.82 14.50 -12.10
N VAL A 42 -9.35 14.30 -10.90
CA VAL A 42 -8.61 13.81 -9.74
C VAL A 42 -9.26 12.53 -9.25
N ILE A 43 -8.44 11.51 -9.02
CA ILE A 43 -8.87 10.23 -8.48
C ILE A 43 -8.16 10.01 -7.15
N LEU A 44 -8.93 9.82 -6.09
CA LEU A 44 -8.46 9.34 -4.80
C LEU A 44 -8.78 7.85 -4.71
N ASP A 45 -7.75 7.02 -4.68
CA ASP A 45 -7.87 5.57 -4.55
C ASP A 45 -7.43 5.15 -3.16
N GLU A 46 -8.14 4.17 -2.56
CA GLU A 46 -7.93 3.75 -1.17
C GLU A 46 -7.97 4.93 -0.18
N ALA A 47 -9.01 5.80 -0.34
CA ALA A 47 -9.10 7.05 0.40
C ALA A 47 -9.19 6.84 1.93
N ASP A 48 -9.80 5.76 2.39
CA ASP A 48 -9.84 5.35 3.80
C ASP A 48 -8.44 5.02 4.34
N GLU A 49 -7.64 4.26 3.61
CA GLU A 49 -6.25 3.95 3.99
C GLU A 49 -5.41 5.23 4.09
N MET A 50 -5.58 6.14 3.13
CA MET A 50 -4.88 7.44 3.19
C MET A 50 -5.28 8.25 4.42
N LEU A 51 -6.53 8.17 4.88
CA LEU A 51 -6.97 8.80 6.13
C LEU A 51 -6.33 8.15 7.36
N ASP A 52 -6.32 6.82 7.41
CA ASP A 52 -5.76 6.07 8.53
C ASP A 52 -4.25 6.30 8.65
N MET A 53 -3.58 6.55 7.52
CA MET A 53 -2.18 6.99 7.47
C MET A 53 -1.97 8.48 7.85
N GLY A 54 -3.03 9.24 8.12
CA GLY A 54 -2.98 10.65 8.53
C GLY A 54 -2.84 11.66 7.39
N PHE A 55 -3.08 11.29 6.13
CA PHE A 55 -2.94 12.18 4.96
C PHE A 55 -4.15 13.06 4.67
N ARG A 56 -5.06 13.25 5.63
CA ARG A 56 -6.26 14.06 5.42
C ARG A 56 -5.94 15.48 4.93
N GLU A 57 -5.09 16.19 5.65
CA GLU A 57 -4.71 17.58 5.33
C GLU A 57 -4.00 17.68 3.98
N ASP A 58 -3.14 16.71 3.68
CA ASP A 58 -2.45 16.64 2.39
C ASP A 58 -3.44 16.45 1.23
N MET A 59 -4.43 15.55 1.39
CA MET A 59 -5.49 15.35 0.39
C MET A 59 -6.32 16.60 0.16
N GLU A 60 -6.78 17.25 1.24
CA GLU A 60 -7.57 18.49 1.15
C GLU A 60 -6.75 19.62 0.49
N THR A 61 -5.46 19.73 0.79
CA THR A 61 -4.56 20.70 0.17
C THR A 61 -4.38 20.45 -1.32
N ILE A 62 -4.15 19.21 -1.74
CA ILE A 62 -4.02 18.83 -3.15
C ILE A 62 -5.32 19.14 -3.89
N LEU A 63 -6.46 18.76 -3.33
CA LEU A 63 -7.78 19.02 -3.92
C LEU A 63 -8.06 20.53 -4.05
N THR A 64 -7.63 21.33 -3.09
CA THR A 64 -7.79 22.78 -3.13
C THR A 64 -6.94 23.45 -4.22
N ASP A 65 -5.75 22.93 -4.49
CA ASP A 65 -4.80 23.46 -5.49
C ASP A 65 -5.15 23.01 -6.94
N THR A 66 -6.15 22.17 -7.11
CA THR A 66 -6.62 21.73 -8.45
C THR A 66 -7.87 22.50 -8.89
N PRO A 67 -8.12 22.70 -10.21
CA PRO A 67 -9.28 23.44 -10.72
C PRO A 67 -10.60 22.95 -10.14
N GLN A 68 -11.54 23.87 -9.86
CA GLN A 68 -12.83 23.52 -9.24
C GLN A 68 -13.83 22.86 -10.19
N ASP A 69 -13.64 23.01 -11.50
CA ASP A 69 -14.48 22.42 -12.56
C ASP A 69 -14.05 21.00 -12.96
N ARG A 70 -13.00 20.47 -12.29
CA ARG A 70 -12.55 19.10 -12.52
C ARG A 70 -13.60 18.06 -12.12
N GLN A 71 -13.50 16.88 -12.69
CA GLN A 71 -14.15 15.70 -12.15
C GLN A 71 -13.35 15.15 -10.97
N THR A 72 -14.00 14.91 -9.82
CA THR A 72 -13.37 14.25 -8.65
C THR A 72 -14.01 12.89 -8.44
N VAL A 73 -13.19 11.83 -8.42
CA VAL A 73 -13.61 10.45 -8.19
C VAL A 73 -12.93 9.93 -6.93
N MET A 74 -13.67 9.20 -6.10
CA MET A 74 -13.13 8.60 -4.88
C MET A 74 -13.46 7.11 -4.85
N PHE A 75 -12.44 6.29 -4.63
CA PHE A 75 -12.56 4.87 -4.35
C PHE A 75 -12.16 4.61 -2.89
N SER A 76 -12.97 3.80 -2.21
CA SER A 76 -12.73 3.46 -0.82
C SER A 76 -13.47 2.19 -0.46
N ALA A 77 -12.86 1.32 0.33
CA ALA A 77 -13.52 0.12 0.85
C ALA A 77 -14.56 0.48 1.92
N THR A 78 -14.28 1.52 2.71
CA THR A 78 -15.16 2.05 3.75
C THR A 78 -15.48 3.52 3.50
N MET A 79 -16.60 4.00 4.04
CA MET A 79 -17.02 5.39 3.91
C MET A 79 -17.22 6.04 5.31
N PRO A 80 -16.14 6.20 6.10
CA PRO A 80 -16.22 6.90 7.38
C PRO A 80 -16.63 8.36 7.18
N LYS A 81 -17.08 9.00 8.26
CA LYS A 81 -17.54 10.40 8.23
C LYS A 81 -16.51 11.34 7.59
N ALA A 82 -15.23 11.14 7.87
CA ALA A 82 -14.16 11.99 7.34
C ALA A 82 -14.06 11.92 5.80
N ILE A 83 -14.22 10.74 5.19
CA ILE A 83 -14.28 10.58 3.73
C ILE A 83 -15.53 11.24 3.16
N MET A 84 -16.67 11.07 3.83
CA MET A 84 -17.92 11.73 3.41
C MET A 84 -17.81 13.26 3.47
N ASP A 85 -17.08 13.81 4.44
CA ASP A 85 -16.84 15.24 4.55
C ASP A 85 -15.95 15.75 3.39
N ILE A 86 -14.88 15.04 3.05
CA ILE A 86 -14.05 15.36 1.86
C ILE A 86 -14.90 15.29 0.58
N ALA A 87 -15.71 14.23 0.43
CA ALA A 87 -16.59 14.10 -0.73
C ALA A 87 -17.55 15.29 -0.87
N ARG A 88 -18.20 15.70 0.22
CA ARG A 88 -19.11 16.87 0.22
C ARG A 88 -18.42 18.18 -0.15
N ASN A 89 -17.17 18.36 0.30
CA ASN A 89 -16.44 19.61 0.08
C ASN A 89 -15.85 19.71 -1.33
N PHE A 90 -15.48 18.57 -1.94
CA PHE A 90 -14.68 18.56 -3.17
C PHE A 90 -15.33 17.84 -4.37
N GLN A 91 -16.53 17.27 -4.20
CA GLN A 91 -17.29 16.69 -5.30
C GLN A 91 -18.59 17.48 -5.52
N LYS A 92 -18.99 17.64 -6.78
CA LYS A 92 -20.28 18.23 -7.16
C LYS A 92 -21.18 17.11 -7.68
N ASP A 93 -22.44 17.07 -7.17
CA ASP A 93 -23.45 16.10 -7.61
C ASP A 93 -22.95 14.65 -7.69
N ALA A 94 -22.19 14.24 -6.67
CA ALA A 94 -21.53 12.96 -6.63
C ALA A 94 -22.54 11.80 -6.65
N LYS A 95 -22.35 10.86 -7.58
CA LYS A 95 -23.10 9.60 -7.61
C LYS A 95 -22.39 8.57 -6.77
N VAL A 96 -23.09 8.01 -5.79
CA VAL A 96 -22.56 6.92 -4.97
C VAL A 96 -22.86 5.59 -5.63
N ILE A 97 -21.83 4.87 -6.02
CA ILE A 97 -21.92 3.52 -6.59
C ILE A 97 -21.41 2.54 -5.53
N LYS A 98 -22.29 1.68 -5.03
CA LYS A 98 -21.93 0.64 -4.06
C LYS A 98 -21.91 -0.71 -4.74
N VAL A 99 -20.76 -1.38 -4.69
CA VAL A 99 -20.64 -2.80 -5.02
C VAL A 99 -20.75 -3.58 -3.71
N VAL A 100 -21.96 -3.98 -3.36
CA VAL A 100 -22.21 -4.79 -2.16
C VAL A 100 -21.89 -6.24 -2.51
N ARG A 101 -20.80 -6.78 -1.96
CA ARG A 101 -20.62 -8.23 -1.93
C ARG A 101 -21.52 -8.79 -0.83
N LYS A 102 -22.36 -9.77 -1.18
CA LYS A 102 -23.22 -10.47 -0.22
C LYS A 102 -22.43 -11.30 0.80
N GLU A 103 -21.19 -11.62 0.49
CA GLU A 103 -20.31 -12.43 1.34
C GLU A 103 -19.16 -11.57 1.84
N LEU A 104 -18.91 -11.60 3.15
CA LEU A 104 -17.80 -10.88 3.81
C LEU A 104 -16.42 -11.43 3.42
N THR A 105 -16.38 -12.67 2.93
CA THR A 105 -15.15 -13.33 2.48
C THR A 105 -15.23 -13.68 1.00
N VAL A 106 -14.11 -13.63 0.31
CA VAL A 106 -14.02 -14.10 -1.07
C VAL A 106 -14.18 -15.61 -1.04
N SER A 107 -15.11 -16.16 -1.82
CA SER A 107 -15.47 -17.60 -1.84
C SER A 107 -14.29 -18.56 -2.05
N ASN A 108 -13.16 -18.05 -2.56
CA ASN A 108 -11.96 -18.84 -2.85
C ASN A 108 -10.87 -18.70 -1.79
N ILE A 109 -11.14 -18.07 -0.64
CA ILE A 109 -10.20 -17.92 0.46
C ILE A 109 -10.68 -18.75 1.64
N GLU A 110 -9.90 -19.78 1.98
CA GLU A 110 -10.07 -20.52 3.23
C GLU A 110 -9.33 -19.81 4.36
N GLN A 111 -10.01 -19.61 5.49
CA GLN A 111 -9.45 -18.92 6.64
C GLN A 111 -9.39 -19.85 7.84
N PHE A 112 -8.21 -19.91 8.45
CA PHE A 112 -7.95 -20.67 9.67
C PHE A 112 -7.32 -19.79 10.72
N TYR A 113 -7.53 -20.08 11.99
CA TYR A 113 -6.81 -19.47 13.09
C TYR A 113 -6.26 -20.54 14.03
N TYR A 114 -5.14 -20.24 14.67
CA TYR A 114 -4.47 -21.09 15.62
C TYR A 114 -4.14 -20.32 16.88
N GLU A 115 -4.63 -20.79 18.03
CA GLU A 115 -4.27 -20.23 19.32
C GLU A 115 -2.90 -20.76 19.73
N VAL A 116 -1.90 -19.87 19.75
CA VAL A 116 -0.51 -20.23 19.98
C VAL A 116 0.12 -19.32 21.02
N ARG A 117 0.85 -19.92 21.98
CA ARG A 117 1.67 -19.14 22.92
C ARG A 117 2.74 -18.35 22.14
N PRO A 118 3.03 -17.08 22.51
CA PRO A 118 3.98 -16.23 21.75
C PRO A 118 5.32 -16.91 21.45
N LYS A 119 5.91 -17.63 22.42
CA LYS A 119 7.20 -18.35 22.29
C LYS A 119 7.18 -19.49 21.27
N ASN A 120 6.02 -20.00 20.89
CA ASN A 120 5.88 -21.13 19.99
C ASN A 120 5.44 -20.71 18.58
N LYS A 121 5.26 -19.40 18.30
CA LYS A 121 4.71 -18.93 17.01
C LYS A 121 5.57 -19.37 15.83
N THR A 122 6.89 -19.19 15.89
CA THR A 122 7.80 -19.61 14.80
C THR A 122 7.76 -21.12 14.58
N GLU A 123 7.73 -21.90 15.66
CA GLU A 123 7.65 -23.36 15.54
C GLU A 123 6.36 -23.82 14.87
N VAL A 124 5.22 -23.24 15.26
CA VAL A 124 3.92 -23.55 14.64
C VAL A 124 3.90 -23.09 13.19
N LEU A 125 4.45 -21.91 12.88
CA LEU A 125 4.57 -21.43 11.50
C LEU A 125 5.35 -22.42 10.62
N CYS A 126 6.51 -22.88 11.09
CA CYS A 126 7.32 -23.87 10.37
C CYS A 126 6.52 -25.15 10.11
N ARG A 127 5.83 -25.70 11.13
CA ARG A 127 5.00 -26.88 10.97
C ARG A 127 3.86 -26.69 9.96
N LEU A 128 3.22 -25.51 9.95
CA LEU A 128 2.18 -25.21 8.96
C LEU A 128 2.75 -25.14 7.56
N ILE A 129 3.91 -24.50 7.38
CA ILE A 129 4.60 -24.47 6.08
C ILE A 129 4.95 -25.88 5.62
N ASP A 130 5.47 -26.72 6.48
CA ASP A 130 5.84 -28.11 6.16
C ASP A 130 4.61 -28.98 5.81
N ILE A 131 3.51 -28.80 6.53
CA ILE A 131 2.25 -29.58 6.31
C ILE A 131 1.56 -29.15 5.02
N TYR A 132 1.39 -27.85 4.81
CA TYR A 132 0.65 -27.30 3.67
C TYR A 132 1.50 -27.18 2.41
N ASN A 133 2.82 -27.14 2.56
CA ASN A 133 3.81 -27.01 1.49
C ASN A 133 3.40 -25.97 0.43
N PRO A 134 3.10 -24.72 0.82
CA PRO A 134 2.61 -23.71 -0.11
C PRO A 134 3.72 -23.32 -1.09
N ARG A 135 3.37 -23.14 -2.35
CA ARG A 135 4.34 -22.69 -3.37
C ARG A 135 4.95 -21.32 -3.03
N LEU A 136 4.16 -20.40 -2.54
CA LEU A 136 4.55 -19.07 -2.08
C LEU A 136 3.75 -18.71 -0.85
N SER A 137 4.41 -18.09 0.11
CA SER A 137 3.80 -17.65 1.37
C SER A 137 4.14 -16.20 1.67
N VAL A 138 3.19 -15.47 2.24
CA VAL A 138 3.44 -14.13 2.79
C VAL A 138 3.13 -14.17 4.28
N VAL A 139 4.07 -13.71 5.10
CA VAL A 139 3.94 -13.65 6.56
C VAL A 139 4.01 -12.20 7.01
N PHE A 140 2.97 -11.71 7.66
CA PHE A 140 2.95 -10.36 8.22
C PHE A 140 3.39 -10.35 9.68
N CYS A 141 4.27 -9.41 10.01
CA CYS A 141 4.75 -9.14 11.37
C CYS A 141 4.40 -7.72 11.79
N ASN A 142 4.14 -7.51 13.07
CA ASN A 142 3.78 -6.19 13.59
C ASN A 142 4.94 -5.17 13.61
N THR A 143 6.18 -5.64 13.58
CA THR A 143 7.35 -4.76 13.65
C THR A 143 8.46 -5.22 12.71
N LYS A 144 9.25 -4.26 12.21
CA LYS A 144 10.46 -4.53 11.39
C LYS A 144 11.47 -5.43 12.10
N ARG A 145 11.62 -5.30 13.42
CA ARG A 145 12.49 -6.17 14.21
C ARG A 145 12.04 -7.63 14.16
N GLN A 146 10.72 -7.88 14.28
CA GLN A 146 10.18 -9.23 14.14
C GLN A 146 10.39 -9.79 12.73
N VAL A 147 10.35 -8.95 11.69
CA VAL A 147 10.68 -9.36 10.31
C VAL A 147 12.12 -9.89 10.26
N ASP A 148 13.09 -9.11 10.74
CA ASP A 148 14.51 -9.49 10.72
C ASP A 148 14.80 -10.76 11.54
N GLU A 149 14.21 -10.85 12.75
CA GLU A 149 14.34 -12.02 13.63
C GLU A 149 13.76 -13.27 12.95
N LEU A 150 12.56 -13.17 12.37
CA LEU A 150 11.91 -14.31 11.72
C LEU A 150 12.65 -14.76 10.44
N ILE A 151 13.17 -13.82 9.63
CA ILE A 151 14.03 -14.15 8.48
C ILE A 151 15.23 -14.97 8.93
N SER A 152 15.92 -14.54 9.99
CA SER A 152 17.09 -15.21 10.52
C SER A 152 16.76 -16.63 11.02
N GLU A 153 15.65 -16.78 11.75
CA GLU A 153 15.20 -18.07 12.26
C GLU A 153 14.81 -19.03 11.12
N LEU A 154 14.05 -18.57 10.14
CA LEU A 154 13.62 -19.42 9.02
C LEU A 154 14.81 -19.82 8.12
N LYS A 155 15.71 -18.89 7.81
CA LYS A 155 16.94 -19.20 7.07
C LYS A 155 17.82 -20.19 7.84
N GLY A 156 17.95 -20.04 9.17
CA GLY A 156 18.68 -20.97 10.03
C GLY A 156 18.08 -22.38 10.06
N ARG A 157 16.81 -22.54 9.72
CA ARG A 157 16.09 -23.82 9.62
C ARG A 157 16.08 -24.37 8.18
N GLY A 158 16.68 -23.68 7.21
CA GLY A 158 16.77 -24.09 5.82
C GLY A 158 15.64 -23.64 4.91
N TYR A 159 14.76 -22.74 5.36
CA TYR A 159 13.72 -22.17 4.49
C TYR A 159 14.27 -21.04 3.61
N PHE A 160 13.76 -20.93 2.38
CA PHE A 160 14.06 -19.84 1.46
C PHE A 160 13.16 -18.63 1.79
N ALA A 161 13.52 -17.88 2.84
CA ALA A 161 12.77 -16.74 3.33
C ALA A 161 13.53 -15.43 3.10
N ASP A 162 12.83 -14.35 2.79
CA ASP A 162 13.36 -12.99 2.80
C ASP A 162 12.27 -12.01 3.21
N GLY A 163 12.62 -10.74 3.45
CA GLY A 163 11.63 -9.82 3.98
C GLY A 163 11.70 -8.40 3.47
N ILE A 164 10.60 -7.68 3.72
CA ILE A 164 10.45 -6.27 3.34
C ILE A 164 9.91 -5.47 4.53
N HIS A 165 10.57 -4.37 4.85
CA HIS A 165 10.12 -3.41 5.86
C HIS A 165 10.57 -1.98 5.53
N GLY A 166 10.08 -1.00 6.33
CA GLY A 166 10.23 0.43 6.06
C GLY A 166 11.67 0.96 5.95
N ASP A 167 12.64 0.36 6.66
CA ASP A 167 14.02 0.83 6.68
C ASP A 167 14.85 0.40 5.45
N MET A 168 14.31 -0.49 4.61
CA MET A 168 15.00 -0.96 3.41
C MET A 168 14.99 0.08 2.29
N LYS A 169 16.12 0.19 1.57
CA LYS A 169 16.20 0.99 0.34
C LYS A 169 15.33 0.37 -0.76
N GLN A 170 14.80 1.21 -1.67
CA GLN A 170 13.92 0.73 -2.74
C GLN A 170 14.54 -0.39 -3.58
N GLN A 171 15.82 -0.28 -3.94
CA GLN A 171 16.52 -1.32 -4.70
C GLN A 171 16.56 -2.68 -3.98
N GLN A 172 16.66 -2.68 -2.66
CA GLN A 172 16.62 -3.92 -1.86
C GLN A 172 15.22 -4.53 -1.90
N ARG A 173 14.18 -3.71 -1.76
CA ARG A 173 12.78 -4.15 -1.85
C ARG A 173 12.48 -4.75 -3.22
N ASP A 174 12.90 -4.05 -4.29
CA ASP A 174 12.69 -4.50 -5.67
C ASP A 174 13.36 -5.87 -5.88
N ARG A 175 14.61 -6.05 -5.40
CA ARG A 175 15.31 -7.32 -5.46
C ARG A 175 14.57 -8.45 -4.72
N VAL A 176 14.16 -8.22 -3.48
CA VAL A 176 13.42 -9.23 -2.70
C VAL A 176 12.12 -9.62 -3.40
N MET A 177 11.40 -8.64 -3.95
CA MET A 177 10.17 -8.90 -4.71
C MET A 177 10.42 -9.71 -5.99
N ASP A 178 11.51 -9.43 -6.69
CA ASP A 178 11.88 -10.18 -7.90
C ASP A 178 12.28 -11.62 -7.55
N ASP A 179 13.05 -11.81 -6.47
CA ASP A 179 13.42 -13.13 -5.98
C ASP A 179 12.19 -13.93 -5.50
N PHE A 180 11.21 -13.29 -4.86
CA PHE A 180 9.94 -13.91 -4.47
C PHE A 180 9.08 -14.27 -5.69
N ARG A 181 8.90 -13.35 -6.66
CA ARG A 181 8.14 -13.62 -7.89
C ARG A 181 8.75 -14.74 -8.74
N SER A 182 10.07 -14.84 -8.75
CA SER A 182 10.78 -15.88 -9.49
C SER A 182 10.85 -17.23 -8.78
N GLY A 183 10.37 -17.32 -7.52
CA GLY A 183 10.41 -18.54 -6.71
C GLY A 183 11.81 -18.89 -6.19
N LYS A 184 12.73 -17.93 -6.11
CA LYS A 184 14.00 -18.11 -5.39
C LYS A 184 13.82 -17.93 -3.88
N VAL A 185 12.79 -17.23 -3.49
CA VAL A 185 12.32 -17.04 -2.12
C VAL A 185 10.88 -17.55 -2.08
N ASP A 186 10.60 -18.49 -1.21
CA ASP A 186 9.27 -19.10 -1.07
C ASP A 186 8.42 -18.38 -0.01
N ILE A 187 9.09 -17.73 0.96
CA ILE A 187 8.45 -17.09 2.09
C ILE A 187 8.87 -15.62 2.13
N LEU A 188 7.92 -14.73 1.85
CA LEU A 188 8.08 -13.30 2.00
C LEU A 188 7.57 -12.86 3.37
N ILE A 189 8.41 -12.19 4.16
CA ILE A 189 8.05 -11.66 5.48
C ILE A 189 7.97 -10.14 5.38
N ALA A 190 6.87 -9.54 5.84
CA ALA A 190 6.67 -8.11 5.71
C ALA A 190 6.07 -7.49 6.99
N THR A 191 6.29 -6.20 7.19
CA THR A 191 5.41 -5.40 8.03
C THR A 191 4.24 -4.90 7.21
N ASP A 192 3.12 -4.70 7.89
CA ASP A 192 1.97 -3.99 7.35
C ASP A 192 2.31 -2.54 7.00
#